data_d9a503b9f6b2f53cc11556d49de31087
#
_entry.id   d9a503b9f6b2f53cc11556d49de31087
#
_cell.length_a   1.000
_cell.length_b   1.000
_cell.length_c   1.000
_cell.angle_alpha   90.00
_cell.angle_beta   90.00
_cell.angle_gamma   90.00
#
_symmetry.space_group_name_H-M   'P 1'
#
loop_
_entity.id
_entity.type
_entity.pdbx_description
1 polymer ?
#
loop_
_entity_poly.entity_id
_entity_poly.type
_entity_poly.pdbx_seq_one_letter_code
_entity_poly.pdbx_strand_id
1 'polypeptide(L)'
;MLAENGHESPFEKSNLHFLVTTEVATHVQLLKHRIGTSCNAESARYKELKDDKYYLPKDWPLEEQTRYIAFMEDALMRYHDTLERLVEGGMSRKRAKESARFYLPYGNQITADLMFNWRSFNHFLGLRMKPDAQREICWLAEEMLKQVREIPGNPFEHTINAFGY
;
A
#
# COMPACT_ATOMS: atom_id res chain seq x y z
N MET A 1 -30.71 -7.74 -5.69
CA MET A 1 -31.51 -7.00 -6.72
C MET A 1 -30.75 -5.85 -7.36
N LEU A 2 -30.28 -4.77 -6.68
CA LEU A 2 -29.54 -3.68 -7.36
C LEU A 2 -28.17 -4.16 -7.88
N ALA A 3 -27.35 -4.78 -7.05
CA ALA A 3 -26.05 -5.32 -7.44
C ALA A 3 -26.15 -6.38 -8.56
N GLU A 4 -27.09 -7.32 -8.44
CA GLU A 4 -27.35 -8.38 -9.43
C GLU A 4 -27.75 -7.83 -10.81
N ASN A 5 -28.38 -6.67 -10.85
CA ASN A 5 -28.79 -6.00 -12.08
C ASN A 5 -27.78 -4.95 -12.58
N GLY A 6 -26.59 -4.88 -11.99
CA GLY A 6 -25.54 -3.95 -12.40
C GLY A 6 -25.82 -2.49 -12.09
N HIS A 7 -26.76 -2.19 -11.17
CA HIS A 7 -27.04 -0.84 -10.72
C HIS A 7 -26.04 -0.41 -9.65
N GLU A 8 -24.85 0.04 -10.06
CA GLU A 8 -23.72 0.31 -9.17
C GLU A 8 -23.71 1.73 -8.55
N SER A 9 -24.41 2.71 -9.15
CA SER A 9 -24.40 4.09 -8.68
C SER A 9 -24.85 4.31 -7.23
N PRO A 10 -25.80 3.54 -6.65
CA PRO A 10 -26.14 3.65 -5.22
C PRO A 10 -24.95 3.35 -4.29
N PHE A 11 -24.02 2.49 -4.73
CA PHE A 11 -22.85 2.05 -3.97
C PHE A 11 -21.69 3.07 -4.00
N GLU A 12 -21.82 4.15 -4.76
CA GLU A 12 -20.86 5.26 -4.75
C GLU A 12 -21.05 6.22 -3.56
N LYS A 13 -22.12 6.05 -2.76
CA LYS A 13 -22.50 6.95 -1.67
C LYS A 13 -21.81 6.67 -0.33
N SER A 14 -21.03 5.60 -0.23
CA SER A 14 -20.26 5.23 0.97
C SER A 14 -18.80 5.65 0.84
N ASN A 15 -18.15 5.84 1.98
CA ASN A 15 -16.70 6.04 2.06
C ASN A 15 -16.10 5.04 3.02
N LEU A 16 -15.07 4.34 2.57
CA LEU A 16 -14.22 3.46 3.36
C LEU A 16 -12.82 4.05 3.39
N HIS A 17 -12.27 4.27 4.57
CA HIS A 17 -10.91 4.75 4.77
C HIS A 17 -10.05 3.67 5.41
N PHE A 18 -8.85 3.47 4.86
CA PHE A 18 -7.88 2.51 5.35
C PHE A 18 -6.53 3.18 5.50
N LEU A 19 -5.89 3.00 6.64
CA LEU A 19 -4.48 3.31 6.81
C LEU A 19 -3.68 2.06 6.47
N VAL A 20 -2.96 2.10 5.36
CA VAL A 20 -2.27 0.93 4.78
C VAL A 20 -0.76 1.15 4.80
N THR A 21 -0.02 0.18 5.33
CA THR A 21 1.44 0.13 5.22
C THR A 21 1.82 -1.03 4.33
N THR A 22 2.41 -0.74 3.17
CA THR A 22 2.88 -1.75 2.22
C THR A 22 4.24 -1.37 1.66
N GLU A 23 4.93 -2.34 1.06
CA GLU A 23 6.10 -2.07 0.24
C GLU A 23 5.71 -1.31 -1.05
N VAL A 24 6.68 -0.59 -1.60
CA VAL A 24 6.46 0.28 -2.78
C VAL A 24 5.91 -0.51 -3.97
N ALA A 25 6.30 -1.77 -4.14
CA ALA A 25 5.81 -2.62 -5.25
C ALA A 25 4.28 -2.80 -5.22
N THR A 26 3.70 -3.14 -4.06
CA THR A 26 2.24 -3.23 -3.88
C THR A 26 1.58 -1.86 -3.92
N HIS A 27 2.22 -0.83 -3.35
CA HIS A 27 1.70 0.54 -3.39
C HIS A 27 1.51 1.04 -4.83
N VAL A 28 2.45 0.78 -5.74
CA VAL A 28 2.33 1.13 -7.16
C VAL A 28 1.13 0.45 -7.81
N GLN A 29 0.77 -0.78 -7.40
CA GLN A 29 -0.43 -1.45 -7.87
C GLN A 29 -1.72 -0.81 -7.32
N LEU A 30 -1.72 -0.36 -6.05
CA LEU A 30 -2.83 0.39 -5.46
C LEU A 30 -3.12 1.68 -6.23
N LEU A 31 -2.10 2.41 -6.65
CA LEU A 31 -2.23 3.63 -7.44
C LEU A 31 -2.86 3.43 -8.84
N LYS A 32 -3.04 2.20 -9.30
CA LYS A 32 -3.79 1.92 -10.55
C LYS A 32 -5.30 2.03 -10.36
N HIS A 33 -5.81 1.93 -9.13
CA HIS A 33 -7.20 2.12 -8.79
C HIS A 33 -7.48 3.61 -8.61
N ARG A 34 -8.03 4.28 -9.63
CA ARG A 34 -8.14 5.76 -9.69
C ARG A 34 -9.55 6.31 -9.67
N ILE A 35 -10.56 5.47 -9.94
CA ILE A 35 -11.96 5.90 -10.03
C ILE A 35 -12.64 5.65 -8.69
N GLY A 36 -13.22 6.70 -8.10
CA GLY A 36 -13.88 6.63 -6.78
C GLY A 36 -12.94 6.29 -5.63
N THR A 37 -11.65 6.61 -5.78
CA THR A 37 -10.61 6.40 -4.79
C THR A 37 -9.82 7.68 -4.55
N SER A 38 -9.23 7.80 -3.37
CA SER A 38 -8.24 8.83 -3.05
C SER A 38 -7.08 8.17 -2.30
N CYS A 39 -5.85 8.59 -2.59
CA CYS A 39 -4.66 8.08 -1.94
C CYS A 39 -3.78 9.24 -1.49
N ASN A 40 -3.47 9.29 -0.20
CA ASN A 40 -2.52 10.22 0.39
C ASN A 40 -1.41 9.43 1.07
N ALA A 41 -0.26 9.30 0.41
CA ALA A 41 0.86 8.51 0.89
C ALA A 41 1.95 9.37 1.54
N GLU A 42 2.68 8.79 2.48
CA GLU A 42 3.92 9.36 2.99
C GLU A 42 4.88 9.63 1.82
N SER A 43 5.55 10.76 1.89
CA SER A 43 6.50 11.15 0.87
C SER A 43 7.91 11.27 1.46
N ALA A 44 8.85 10.48 0.95
CA ALA A 44 10.27 10.60 1.27
C ALA A 44 10.91 11.94 0.85
N ARG A 45 10.17 12.83 0.19
CA ARG A 45 10.58 14.21 -0.07
C ARG A 45 10.47 15.10 1.17
N TYR A 46 9.43 14.85 1.97
CA TYR A 46 9.10 15.67 3.14
C TYR A 46 9.48 14.99 4.43
N LYS A 47 9.22 13.69 4.54
CA LYS A 47 9.54 12.87 5.71
C LYS A 47 10.84 12.12 5.44
N GLU A 48 11.79 12.21 6.37
CA GLU A 48 12.94 11.34 6.43
C GLU A 48 12.50 9.96 6.93
N LEU A 49 12.92 8.90 6.27
CA LEU A 49 12.62 7.54 6.70
C LEU A 49 13.52 7.23 7.90
N LYS A 50 12.93 7.28 9.10
CA LYS A 50 13.65 7.03 10.37
C LYS A 50 13.51 5.58 10.84
N ASP A 51 12.46 4.89 10.38
CA ASP A 51 12.08 3.59 10.94
C ASP A 51 12.62 2.41 10.11
N ASP A 52 13.31 2.67 9.00
CA ASP A 52 13.96 1.67 8.13
C ASP A 52 13.11 0.40 7.89
N LYS A 53 11.80 0.61 7.61
CA LYS A 53 10.86 -0.48 7.43
C LYS A 53 10.90 -1.03 6.01
N TYR A 54 11.02 -2.33 5.89
CA TYR A 54 10.92 -3.04 4.62
C TYR A 54 10.12 -4.33 4.77
N TYR A 55 9.54 -4.77 3.68
CA TYR A 55 8.80 -6.03 3.63
C TYR A 55 9.77 -7.20 3.42
N LEU A 56 9.61 -8.26 4.21
CA LEU A 56 10.33 -9.52 4.04
C LEU A 56 9.38 -10.60 3.56
N PRO A 57 9.51 -11.11 2.32
CA PRO A 57 8.69 -12.20 1.82
C PRO A 57 8.91 -13.48 2.65
N LYS A 58 7.84 -13.94 3.32
CA LYS A 58 7.92 -15.10 4.23
C LYS A 58 7.96 -16.46 3.50
N ASP A 59 7.59 -16.46 2.24
CA ASP A 59 7.59 -17.66 1.39
C ASP A 59 8.90 -17.89 0.63
N TRP A 60 9.87 -16.98 0.78
CA TRP A 60 11.20 -17.18 0.23
C TRP A 60 12.01 -18.20 1.08
N PRO A 61 12.91 -18.99 0.45
CA PRO A 61 13.87 -19.79 1.19
C PRO A 61 14.72 -18.93 2.13
N LEU A 62 15.10 -19.47 3.28
CA LEU A 62 15.85 -18.75 4.32
C LEU A 62 17.15 -18.11 3.79
N GLU A 63 17.84 -18.78 2.87
CA GLU A 63 19.05 -18.25 2.23
C GLU A 63 18.76 -16.97 1.46
N GLU A 64 17.67 -16.94 0.67
CA GLU A 64 17.27 -15.76 -0.10
C GLU A 64 16.74 -14.64 0.80
N GLN A 65 16.04 -14.98 1.89
CA GLN A 65 15.66 -13.98 2.90
C GLN A 65 16.89 -13.32 3.51
N THR A 66 17.93 -14.09 3.86
CA THR A 66 19.18 -13.58 4.44
C THR A 66 19.91 -12.65 3.46
N ARG A 67 20.01 -13.04 2.19
CA ARG A 67 20.60 -12.19 1.14
C ARG A 67 19.83 -10.89 0.94
N TYR A 68 18.51 -10.98 0.96
CA TYR A 68 17.64 -9.82 0.79
C TYR A 68 17.71 -8.87 1.98
N ILE A 69 17.76 -9.38 3.22
CA ILE A 69 17.95 -8.57 4.42
C ILE A 69 19.26 -7.77 4.31
N ALA A 70 20.37 -8.44 3.99
CA ALA A 70 21.66 -7.77 3.83
C ALA A 70 21.63 -6.67 2.74
N PHE A 71 20.95 -6.93 1.61
CA PHE A 71 20.75 -5.93 0.56
C PHE A 71 19.93 -4.73 1.05
N MET A 72 18.83 -4.97 1.77
CA MET A 72 17.97 -3.89 2.28
C MET A 72 18.68 -3.03 3.31
N GLU A 73 19.43 -3.65 4.22
CA GLU A 73 20.25 -2.95 5.24
C GLU A 73 21.34 -2.08 4.59
N ASP A 74 22.07 -2.61 3.59
CA ASP A 74 23.06 -1.83 2.83
C ASP A 74 22.41 -0.65 2.09
N ALA A 75 21.26 -0.86 1.46
CA ALA A 75 20.55 0.19 0.73
C ALA A 75 20.08 1.32 1.67
N LEU A 76 19.54 0.97 2.84
CA LEU A 76 19.12 1.93 3.86
C LEU A 76 20.31 2.70 4.46
N MET A 77 21.40 2.00 4.76
CA MET A 77 22.64 2.65 5.21
C MET A 77 23.12 3.67 4.17
N ARG A 78 23.14 3.30 2.87
CA ARG A 78 23.53 4.23 1.78
C ARG A 78 22.58 5.41 1.67
N TYR A 79 21.30 5.22 1.89
CA TYR A 79 20.33 6.31 1.93
C TYR A 79 20.71 7.34 3.00
N HIS A 80 20.92 6.89 4.25
CA HIS A 80 21.27 7.77 5.37
C HIS A 80 22.64 8.44 5.17
N ASP A 81 23.65 7.68 4.81
CA ASP A 81 25.00 8.21 4.55
C ASP A 81 25.03 9.24 3.42
N THR A 82 24.29 8.97 2.35
CA THR A 82 24.24 9.90 1.21
C THR A 82 23.50 11.17 1.58
N LEU A 83 22.41 11.06 2.38
CA LEU A 83 21.68 12.23 2.86
C LEU A 83 22.60 13.16 3.64
N GLU A 84 23.35 12.62 4.62
CA GLU A 84 24.24 13.43 5.46
C GLU A 84 25.41 14.02 4.64
N ARG A 85 26.08 13.23 3.79
CA ARG A 85 27.16 13.74 2.93
C ARG A 85 26.72 14.85 1.98
N LEU A 86 25.50 14.76 1.44
CA LEU A 86 24.96 15.83 0.59
C LEU A 86 24.71 17.13 1.38
N VAL A 87 24.24 17.01 2.62
CA VAL A 87 24.04 18.14 3.52
C VAL A 87 25.38 18.77 3.91
N GLU A 88 26.36 17.96 4.30
CA GLU A 88 27.73 18.42 4.61
C GLU A 88 28.38 19.11 3.41
N GLY A 89 28.10 18.64 2.19
CA GLY A 89 28.52 19.26 0.94
C GLY A 89 27.79 20.56 0.57
N GLY A 90 26.93 21.09 1.45
CA GLY A 90 26.21 22.35 1.28
C GLY A 90 24.85 22.25 0.58
N MET A 91 24.34 21.03 0.30
CA MET A 91 23.00 20.86 -0.23
C MET A 91 21.96 21.10 0.88
N SER A 92 20.84 21.76 0.54
CA SER A 92 19.75 21.89 1.53
C SER A 92 19.21 20.51 1.93
N ARG A 93 18.89 20.29 3.20
CA ARG A 93 18.37 19.00 3.70
C ARG A 93 17.13 18.51 2.94
N LYS A 94 16.29 19.46 2.50
CA LYS A 94 15.14 19.14 1.64
C LYS A 94 15.57 18.47 0.33
N ARG A 95 16.52 19.07 -0.37
CA ARG A 95 17.01 18.53 -1.66
C ARG A 95 17.83 17.24 -1.46
N ALA A 96 18.61 17.16 -0.39
CA ALA A 96 19.34 15.94 -0.03
C ALA A 96 18.40 14.75 0.17
N LYS A 97 17.29 14.92 0.88
CA LYS A 97 16.24 13.89 1.02
C LYS A 97 15.64 13.46 -0.33
N GLU A 98 15.33 14.44 -1.20
CA GLU A 98 14.82 14.16 -2.54
C GLU A 98 15.79 13.34 -3.39
N SER A 99 17.09 13.51 -3.19
CA SER A 99 18.14 12.80 -3.94
C SER A 99 18.49 11.45 -3.31
N ALA A 100 18.69 11.39 -2.00
CA ALA A 100 19.10 10.16 -1.30
C ALA A 100 18.09 9.02 -1.47
N ARG A 101 16.78 9.32 -1.58
CA ARG A 101 15.73 8.31 -1.76
C ARG A 101 15.88 7.42 -3.01
N PHE A 102 16.77 7.76 -3.95
CA PHE A 102 17.07 6.89 -5.08
C PHE A 102 17.77 5.59 -4.67
N TYR A 103 18.30 5.52 -3.45
CA TYR A 103 18.82 4.28 -2.86
C TYR A 103 17.73 3.37 -2.28
N LEU A 104 16.49 3.85 -2.12
CA LEU A 104 15.41 3.08 -1.51
C LEU A 104 14.83 2.05 -2.50
N PRO A 105 14.94 0.74 -2.21
CA PRO A 105 14.41 -0.31 -3.07
C PRO A 105 12.88 -0.42 -2.99
N TYR A 106 12.29 -1.16 -3.92
CA TYR A 106 10.85 -1.44 -3.96
C TYR A 106 10.30 -2.18 -2.73
N GLY A 107 11.17 -2.86 -1.98
CA GLY A 107 10.81 -3.50 -0.72
C GLY A 107 10.60 -2.53 0.46
N ASN A 108 11.03 -1.28 0.34
CA ASN A 108 10.76 -0.27 1.36
C ASN A 108 9.27 -0.09 1.59
N GLN A 109 8.86 -0.01 2.86
CA GLN A 109 7.46 0.22 3.22
C GLN A 109 7.15 1.71 3.31
N ILE A 110 5.97 2.06 2.85
CA ILE A 110 5.35 3.37 3.00
C ILE A 110 3.94 3.22 3.54
N THR A 111 3.48 4.23 4.26
CA THR A 111 2.12 4.29 4.79
C THR A 111 1.28 5.25 3.95
N ALA A 112 0.07 4.84 3.62
CA ALA A 112 -0.89 5.64 2.87
C ALA A 112 -2.27 5.60 3.50
N ASP A 113 -2.95 6.72 3.50
CA ASP A 113 -4.40 6.81 3.70
C ASP A 113 -5.08 6.59 2.35
N LEU A 114 -5.88 5.54 2.27
CA LEU A 114 -6.65 5.15 1.08
C LEU A 114 -8.13 5.31 1.34
N MET A 115 -8.82 6.04 0.47
CA MET A 115 -10.27 6.12 0.48
C MET A 115 -10.86 5.42 -0.75
N PHE A 116 -11.90 4.62 -0.53
CA PHE A 116 -12.72 4.02 -1.57
C PHE A 116 -14.19 4.34 -1.31
N ASN A 117 -14.98 4.57 -2.36
CA ASN A 117 -16.40 4.28 -2.26
C ASN A 117 -16.62 2.76 -2.44
N TRP A 118 -17.80 2.24 -2.10
CA TRP A 118 -18.03 0.79 -2.17
C TRP A 118 -17.90 0.22 -3.58
N ARG A 119 -18.40 0.93 -4.59
CA ARG A 119 -18.27 0.50 -5.99
C ARG A 119 -16.82 0.26 -6.38
N SER A 120 -15.96 1.21 -6.04
CA SER A 120 -14.52 1.13 -6.32
C SER A 120 -13.82 0.07 -5.48
N PHE A 121 -14.25 -0.10 -4.21
CA PHE A 121 -13.75 -1.16 -3.35
C PHE A 121 -14.12 -2.54 -3.88
N ASN A 122 -15.39 -2.75 -4.29
CA ASN A 122 -15.82 -3.97 -4.95
C ASN A 122 -15.00 -4.29 -6.22
N HIS A 123 -14.76 -3.29 -7.05
CA HIS A 123 -13.89 -3.45 -8.24
C HIS A 123 -12.45 -3.82 -7.87
N PHE A 124 -11.91 -3.19 -6.83
CA PHE A 124 -10.58 -3.52 -6.29
C PHE A 124 -10.54 -4.99 -5.83
N LEU A 125 -11.49 -5.43 -5.00
CA LEU A 125 -11.58 -6.82 -4.53
C LEU A 125 -11.66 -7.80 -5.70
N GLY A 126 -12.54 -7.53 -6.68
CA GLY A 126 -12.73 -8.38 -7.86
C GLY A 126 -11.50 -8.52 -8.75
N LEU A 127 -10.56 -7.54 -8.71
CA LEU A 127 -9.28 -7.63 -9.42
C LEU A 127 -8.17 -8.25 -8.58
N ARG A 128 -8.16 -8.03 -7.26
CA ARG A 128 -7.01 -8.37 -6.41
C ARG A 128 -7.16 -9.67 -5.63
N MET A 129 -8.39 -10.19 -5.52
CA MET A 129 -8.64 -11.51 -4.94
C MET A 129 -8.72 -12.64 -5.99
N LYS A 130 -8.27 -12.37 -7.22
CA LYS A 130 -8.16 -13.40 -8.26
C LYS A 130 -6.92 -14.27 -8.07
N PRO A 131 -6.95 -15.54 -8.53
CA PRO A 131 -5.82 -16.47 -8.40
C PRO A 131 -4.53 -16.02 -9.08
N ASP A 132 -4.61 -15.16 -10.09
CA ASP A 132 -3.47 -14.58 -10.83
C ASP A 132 -2.98 -13.24 -10.27
N ALA A 133 -3.62 -12.73 -9.22
CA ALA A 133 -3.14 -11.52 -8.54
C ALA A 133 -1.84 -11.81 -7.77
N GLN A 134 -0.97 -10.81 -7.69
CA GLN A 134 0.21 -10.91 -6.83
C GLN A 134 -0.21 -11.15 -5.38
N ARG A 135 0.51 -12.03 -4.68
CA ARG A 135 0.13 -12.50 -3.34
C ARG A 135 -0.02 -11.37 -2.32
N GLU A 136 0.89 -10.40 -2.30
CA GLU A 136 0.88 -9.31 -1.33
C GLU A 136 -0.37 -8.42 -1.46
N ILE A 137 -0.76 -8.07 -2.68
CA ILE A 137 -1.96 -7.25 -2.87
C ILE A 137 -3.25 -8.07 -2.67
N CYS A 138 -3.21 -9.40 -2.89
CA CYS A 138 -4.31 -10.29 -2.57
C CYS A 138 -4.53 -10.32 -1.04
N TRP A 139 -3.48 -10.57 -0.26
CA TRP A 139 -3.56 -10.53 1.21
C TRP A 139 -4.04 -9.19 1.75
N LEU A 140 -3.58 -8.10 1.15
CA LEU A 140 -4.06 -6.77 1.52
C LEU A 140 -5.55 -6.63 1.25
N ALA A 141 -6.05 -7.07 0.10
CA ALA A 141 -7.47 -7.00 -0.25
C ALA A 141 -8.33 -7.85 0.70
N GLU A 142 -7.87 -9.05 1.05
CA GLU A 142 -8.52 -9.94 2.01
C GLU A 142 -8.59 -9.30 3.41
N GLU A 143 -7.49 -8.71 3.90
CA GLU A 143 -7.45 -8.05 5.19
C GLU A 143 -8.35 -6.80 5.23
N MET A 144 -8.35 -6.00 4.16
CA MET A 144 -9.24 -4.84 4.05
C MET A 144 -10.71 -5.27 4.09
N LEU A 145 -11.09 -6.33 3.36
CA LEU A 145 -12.46 -6.86 3.41
C LEU A 145 -12.83 -7.39 4.80
N LYS A 146 -11.91 -8.09 5.46
CA LYS A 146 -12.09 -8.56 6.83
C LYS A 146 -12.36 -7.41 7.78
N GLN A 147 -11.58 -6.32 7.72
CA GLN A 147 -11.77 -5.13 8.55
C GLN A 147 -13.14 -4.47 8.31
N VAL A 148 -13.63 -4.45 7.06
CA VAL A 148 -14.98 -3.95 6.75
C VAL A 148 -16.07 -4.81 7.41
N ARG A 149 -15.89 -6.15 7.44
CA ARG A 149 -16.82 -7.06 8.12
C ARG A 149 -16.83 -6.89 9.65
N GLU A 150 -15.68 -6.49 10.21
CA GLU A 150 -15.49 -6.30 11.66
C GLU A 150 -15.95 -4.92 12.16
N ILE A 151 -16.42 -4.02 11.29
CA ILE A 151 -17.01 -2.75 11.71
C ILE A 151 -18.20 -3.03 12.63
N PRO A 152 -18.27 -2.41 13.82
CA PRO A 152 -19.36 -2.66 14.76
C PRO A 152 -20.75 -2.49 14.13
N GLY A 153 -21.62 -3.51 14.29
CA GLY A 153 -22.93 -3.56 13.66
C GLY A 153 -22.93 -3.96 12.19
N ASN A 154 -21.76 -4.24 11.60
CA ASN A 154 -21.57 -4.66 10.21
C ASN A 154 -22.46 -3.91 9.21
N PRO A 155 -22.34 -2.60 9.05
CA PRO A 155 -23.23 -1.78 8.21
C PRO A 155 -23.17 -2.17 6.73
N PHE A 156 -22.17 -2.93 6.32
CA PHE A 156 -21.96 -3.37 4.94
C PHE A 156 -22.38 -4.84 4.69
N GLU A 157 -22.93 -5.55 5.67
CA GLU A 157 -23.26 -6.98 5.56
C GLU A 157 -24.11 -7.30 4.31
N HIS A 158 -25.20 -6.59 4.11
CA HIS A 158 -26.08 -6.82 2.95
C HIS A 158 -25.37 -6.49 1.63
N THR A 159 -24.49 -5.49 1.63
CA THR A 159 -23.72 -5.10 0.44
C THR A 159 -22.65 -6.14 0.12
N ILE A 160 -21.91 -6.59 1.13
CA ILE A 160 -20.89 -7.66 1.02
C ILE A 160 -21.53 -8.91 0.41
N ASN A 161 -22.65 -9.38 0.99
CA ASN A 161 -23.37 -10.56 0.52
C ASN A 161 -23.92 -10.38 -0.92
N ALA A 162 -24.43 -9.19 -1.27
CA ALA A 162 -24.97 -8.90 -2.60
C ALA A 162 -23.90 -8.92 -3.70
N PHE A 163 -22.64 -8.67 -3.37
CA PHE A 163 -21.51 -8.76 -4.30
C PHE A 163 -20.75 -10.11 -4.23
N GLY A 164 -21.21 -11.05 -3.38
CA GLY A 164 -20.68 -12.41 -3.32
C GLY A 164 -19.40 -12.59 -2.51
N TYR A 165 -19.12 -11.70 -1.57
CA TYR A 165 -18.00 -11.81 -0.64
C TYR A 165 -18.40 -12.30 0.74
#